data_f730509be93f34ece24824b3447ad69c
#
_entry.id   f730509be93f34ece24824b3447ad69c
#
_cell.length_a   1.000
_cell.length_b   1.000
_cell.length_c   1.000
_cell.angle_alpha   90.00
_cell.angle_beta   90.00
_cell.angle_gamma   90.00
#
_symmetry.space_group_name_H-M   'P 1'
#
loop_
_entity.id
_entity.type
_entity.pdbx_description
1 polymer ?
#
loop_
_entity_poly.entity_id
_entity_poly.type
_entity_poly.pdbx_seq_one_letter_code
_entity_poly.pdbx_strand_id
1 'polypeptide(L)'
;MIEHIFPKESLIGGWYMPEKICDDLITYYEDNKDKAFSGARFDEKENIDVVDDMRMPLDKSNPHISFINYVKKLQEVLNNYTLKYDDSQRLPLYQLEQHTNLQKYEPGQGYKVWHFEDDGALPIGNARRLLVFMTYLNDVD
;
A
#
# COMPACT_ATOMS: atom_id res chain seq x y z
N MET A 1 -5.17 -4.78 17.53
CA MET A 1 -4.79 -5.68 16.41
C MET A 1 -3.67 -6.61 16.91
N ILE A 2 -3.57 -7.82 16.37
CA ILE A 2 -2.46 -8.74 16.68
C ILE A 2 -1.22 -8.24 15.94
N GLU A 3 -0.11 -8.10 16.65
CA GLU A 3 1.15 -7.67 16.07
C GLU A 3 1.95 -8.87 15.57
N HIS A 4 2.57 -8.73 14.40
CA HIS A 4 3.63 -9.59 13.93
C HIS A 4 4.98 -9.04 14.40
N ILE A 5 5.79 -9.88 15.04
CA ILE A 5 7.03 -9.45 15.70
C ILE A 5 8.18 -9.39 14.68
N PHE A 6 8.65 -8.19 14.40
CA PHE A 6 9.90 -7.93 13.69
C PHE A 6 10.99 -7.47 14.67
N PRO A 7 12.28 -7.69 14.35
CA PRO A 7 13.38 -7.09 15.12
C PRO A 7 13.19 -5.56 15.19
N LYS A 8 13.36 -4.99 16.38
CA LYS A 8 13.12 -3.54 16.60
C LYS A 8 14.03 -2.69 15.70
N GLU A 9 15.25 -3.15 15.46
CA GLU A 9 16.26 -2.45 14.66
C GLU A 9 15.91 -2.38 13.17
N SER A 10 14.97 -3.21 12.71
CA SER A 10 14.52 -3.19 11.32
C SER A 10 13.66 -1.97 10.97
N LEU A 11 13.09 -1.29 11.99
CA LEU A 11 12.09 -0.24 11.83
C LEU A 11 10.84 -0.70 11.07
N ILE A 12 10.62 -2.02 10.95
CA ILE A 12 9.44 -2.61 10.32
C ILE A 12 8.41 -2.91 11.41
N GLY A 13 7.20 -2.39 11.26
CA GLY A 13 6.04 -2.75 12.07
C GLY A 13 5.02 -3.53 11.23
N GLY A 14 4.45 -4.57 11.79
CA GLY A 14 3.43 -5.37 11.11
C GLY A 14 2.28 -5.74 12.06
N TRP A 15 1.07 -5.72 11.55
CA TRP A 15 -0.14 -6.10 12.28
C TRP A 15 -1.09 -6.85 11.36
N TYR A 16 -1.71 -7.88 11.89
CA TYR A 16 -2.69 -8.66 11.14
C TYR A 16 -3.97 -7.86 10.89
N MET A 17 -4.26 -7.60 9.62
CA MET A 17 -5.51 -7.00 9.19
C MET A 17 -6.65 -8.00 9.41
N PRO A 18 -7.85 -7.60 9.88
CA PRO A 18 -8.99 -8.50 9.95
C PRO A 18 -9.34 -9.08 8.57
N GLU A 19 -9.48 -10.41 8.47
CA GLU A 19 -9.79 -11.14 7.22
C GLU A 19 -10.94 -10.50 6.44
N LYS A 20 -12.04 -10.19 7.14
CA LYS A 20 -13.19 -9.54 6.49
C LYS A 20 -12.85 -8.26 5.74
N ILE A 21 -11.90 -7.47 6.21
CA ILE A 21 -11.47 -6.24 5.51
C ILE A 21 -10.69 -6.60 4.25
N CYS A 22 -9.87 -7.64 4.32
CA CYS A 22 -9.13 -8.16 3.16
C CYS A 22 -10.10 -8.71 2.12
N ASP A 23 -11.04 -9.56 2.53
CA ASP A 23 -12.07 -10.14 1.66
C ASP A 23 -12.95 -9.08 0.99
N ASP A 24 -13.35 -8.04 1.74
CA ASP A 24 -14.15 -6.93 1.20
C ASP A 24 -13.38 -6.15 0.12
N LEU A 25 -12.06 -6.00 0.25
CA LEU A 25 -11.21 -5.35 -0.77
C LEU A 25 -10.98 -6.26 -1.98
N ILE A 26 -10.78 -7.56 -1.77
CA ILE A 26 -10.66 -8.54 -2.86
C ILE A 26 -11.96 -8.57 -3.65
N THR A 27 -13.11 -8.66 -2.98
CA THR A 27 -14.42 -8.63 -3.63
C THR A 27 -14.60 -7.35 -4.44
N TYR A 28 -14.26 -6.20 -3.86
CA TYR A 28 -14.32 -4.92 -4.57
C TYR A 28 -13.45 -4.92 -5.82
N TYR A 29 -12.24 -5.49 -5.76
CA TYR A 29 -11.36 -5.61 -6.92
C TYR A 29 -11.99 -6.48 -8.01
N GLU A 30 -12.47 -7.67 -7.68
CA GLU A 30 -13.05 -8.60 -8.65
C GLU A 30 -14.32 -8.05 -9.31
N ASP A 31 -15.15 -7.33 -8.56
CA ASP A 31 -16.37 -6.68 -9.07
C ASP A 31 -16.09 -5.50 -10.00
N ASN A 32 -14.87 -4.94 -9.95
CA ASN A 32 -14.47 -3.74 -10.72
C ASN A 32 -13.21 -3.97 -11.55
N LYS A 33 -12.84 -5.19 -11.83
CA LYS A 33 -11.58 -5.54 -12.53
C LYS A 33 -11.42 -4.91 -13.92
N ASP A 34 -12.53 -4.52 -14.54
CA ASP A 34 -12.55 -3.76 -15.79
C ASP A 34 -11.91 -2.36 -15.67
N LYS A 35 -11.78 -1.85 -14.46
CA LYS A 35 -11.11 -0.57 -14.16
C LYS A 35 -9.62 -0.73 -13.87
N ALA A 36 -9.13 -1.97 -13.74
CA ALA A 36 -7.72 -2.24 -13.51
C ALA A 36 -6.90 -2.06 -14.80
N PHE A 37 -5.66 -1.62 -14.63
CA PHE A 37 -4.73 -1.45 -15.74
C PHE A 37 -3.37 -2.04 -15.38
N SER A 38 -2.57 -2.36 -16.41
CA SER A 38 -1.22 -2.88 -16.22
C SER A 38 -0.33 -1.85 -15.51
N GLY A 39 0.32 -2.25 -14.40
CA GLY A 39 1.30 -1.44 -13.69
C GLY A 39 2.64 -1.35 -14.42
N ALA A 40 2.86 -2.19 -15.44
CA ALA A 40 4.05 -2.14 -16.31
C ALA A 40 4.11 -0.90 -17.19
N ARG A 41 3.04 -0.09 -17.20
CA ARG A 41 2.93 1.08 -18.07
C ARG A 41 3.67 2.27 -17.44
N PHE A 42 4.91 2.47 -17.86
CA PHE A 42 5.68 3.68 -17.60
C PHE A 42 5.80 4.48 -18.90
N ASP A 43 5.43 5.78 -18.89
CA ASP A 43 5.60 6.71 -20.02
C ASP A 43 5.11 6.14 -21.37
N GLU A 44 3.89 5.60 -21.40
CA GLU A 44 3.26 5.00 -22.58
C GLU A 44 3.92 3.70 -23.13
N LYS A 45 4.95 3.19 -22.48
CA LYS A 45 5.57 1.90 -22.81
C LYS A 45 5.37 0.90 -21.66
N GLU A 46 4.91 -0.29 -22.02
CA GLU A 46 4.88 -1.40 -21.07
C GLU A 46 6.31 -1.91 -20.81
N ASN A 47 6.69 -2.01 -19.55
CA ASN A 47 7.98 -2.56 -19.15
C ASN A 47 7.80 -3.65 -18.11
N ILE A 48 7.42 -4.84 -18.56
CA ILE A 48 7.21 -6.03 -17.75
C ILE A 48 8.50 -6.56 -17.08
N ASP A 49 9.65 -6.10 -17.52
CA ASP A 49 10.94 -6.45 -16.91
C ASP A 49 11.18 -5.66 -15.60
N VAL A 50 10.45 -4.59 -15.39
CA VAL A 50 10.51 -3.80 -14.17
C VAL A 50 9.39 -4.16 -13.22
N VAL A 51 8.15 -4.13 -13.69
CA VAL A 51 6.97 -4.45 -12.91
C VAL A 51 5.94 -5.14 -13.76
N ASP A 52 5.30 -6.15 -13.19
CA ASP A 52 4.27 -6.93 -13.85
C ASP A 52 3.14 -7.17 -12.84
N ASP A 53 2.14 -6.31 -12.87
CA ASP A 53 0.97 -6.38 -12.00
C ASP A 53 -0.25 -5.73 -12.67
N MET A 54 -1.42 -5.97 -12.10
CA MET A 54 -2.64 -5.24 -12.43
C MET A 54 -3.00 -4.29 -11.27
N ARG A 55 -3.18 -3.02 -11.58
CA ARG A 55 -3.45 -1.97 -10.61
C ARG A 55 -4.84 -1.40 -10.74
N MET A 56 -5.49 -1.21 -9.61
CA MET A 56 -6.74 -0.49 -9.50
C MET A 56 -6.57 0.65 -8.50
N PRO A 57 -6.59 1.91 -8.95
CA PRO A 57 -6.55 3.06 -8.06
C PRO A 57 -7.79 3.08 -7.16
N LEU A 58 -7.58 3.42 -5.90
CA LEU A 58 -8.67 3.65 -4.97
C LEU A 58 -9.07 5.12 -5.00
N ASP A 59 -10.31 5.39 -5.43
CA ASP A 59 -10.85 6.75 -5.51
C ASP A 59 -11.14 7.30 -4.12
N LYS A 60 -10.38 8.31 -3.73
CA LYS A 60 -10.56 9.02 -2.46
C LYS A 60 -11.63 10.10 -2.50
N SER A 61 -12.03 10.56 -3.67
CA SER A 61 -13.07 11.57 -3.82
C SER A 61 -14.46 10.96 -3.63
N ASN A 62 -14.60 9.68 -3.97
CA ASN A 62 -15.83 8.90 -3.77
C ASN A 62 -15.48 7.48 -3.30
N PRO A 63 -14.98 7.32 -2.07
CA PRO A 63 -14.43 6.06 -1.63
C PRO A 63 -15.51 5.01 -1.39
N HIS A 64 -15.31 3.79 -1.90
CA HIS A 64 -16.15 2.65 -1.57
C HIS A 64 -16.04 2.30 -0.06
N ILE A 65 -17.09 1.72 0.51
CA ILE A 65 -17.16 1.40 1.94
C ILE A 65 -16.03 0.45 2.39
N SER A 66 -15.62 -0.50 1.55
CA SER A 66 -14.49 -1.39 1.86
C SER A 66 -13.19 -0.61 2.03
N PHE A 67 -12.95 0.41 1.20
CA PHE A 67 -11.78 1.27 1.33
C PHE A 67 -11.85 2.16 2.58
N ILE A 68 -13.03 2.69 2.91
CA ILE A 68 -13.22 3.47 4.15
C ILE A 68 -12.88 2.61 5.38
N ASN A 69 -13.37 1.36 5.42
CA ASN A 69 -13.11 0.45 6.53
C ASN A 69 -11.63 0.08 6.63
N TYR A 70 -10.98 -0.14 5.49
CA TYR A 70 -9.54 -0.39 5.42
C TYR A 70 -8.72 0.79 5.98
N VAL A 71 -9.01 2.02 5.52
CA VAL A 71 -8.28 3.22 5.97
C VAL A 71 -8.44 3.45 7.47
N LYS A 72 -9.61 3.19 8.04
CA LYS A 72 -9.81 3.25 9.50
C LYS A 72 -8.89 2.28 10.23
N LYS A 73 -8.75 1.04 9.73
CA LYS A 73 -7.83 0.06 10.32
C LYS A 73 -6.36 0.40 10.09
N LEU A 74 -6.02 0.92 8.92
CA LEU A 74 -4.67 1.40 8.65
C LEU A 74 -4.27 2.54 9.59
N GLN A 75 -5.21 3.40 9.97
CA GLN A 75 -4.94 4.45 10.97
C GLN A 75 -4.60 3.85 12.35
N GLU A 76 -5.24 2.75 12.75
CA GLU A 76 -4.86 2.03 13.98
C GLU A 76 -3.44 1.46 13.88
N VAL A 77 -3.06 0.94 12.71
CA VAL A 77 -1.69 0.46 12.43
C VAL A 77 -0.68 1.59 12.57
N LEU A 78 -0.95 2.74 11.95
CA LEU A 78 -0.08 3.92 12.04
C LEU A 78 0.08 4.41 13.48
N ASN A 79 -0.99 4.43 14.26
CA ASN A 79 -0.94 4.80 15.66
C ASN A 79 -0.06 3.82 16.46
N ASN A 80 -0.23 2.51 16.25
CA ASN A 80 0.59 1.49 16.89
C ASN A 80 2.06 1.58 16.47
N TYR A 81 2.33 1.85 15.19
CA TYR A 81 3.68 2.07 14.67
C TYR A 81 4.35 3.25 15.38
N THR A 82 3.65 4.38 15.48
CA THR A 82 4.15 5.60 16.12
C THR A 82 4.43 5.38 17.60
N LEU A 83 3.60 4.58 18.31
CA LEU A 83 3.84 4.21 19.70
C LEU A 83 5.03 3.25 19.86
N LYS A 84 5.25 2.37 18.89
CA LYS A 84 6.37 1.40 18.92
C LYS A 84 7.72 2.07 18.62
N TYR A 85 7.73 3.05 17.73
CA TYR A 85 8.93 3.73 17.24
C TYR A 85 8.86 5.22 17.56
N ASP A 86 9.37 5.62 18.73
CA ASP A 86 9.27 6.98 19.27
C ASP A 86 9.84 8.05 18.32
N ASP A 87 10.89 7.71 17.56
CA ASP A 87 11.49 8.64 16.59
C ASP A 87 10.52 9.01 15.47
N SER A 88 9.53 8.16 15.16
CA SER A 88 8.50 8.48 14.19
C SER A 88 7.60 9.66 14.62
N GLN A 89 7.52 9.95 15.92
CA GLN A 89 6.78 11.10 16.45
C GLN A 89 7.45 12.44 16.11
N ARG A 90 8.73 12.41 15.72
CA ARG A 90 9.49 13.60 15.28
C ARG A 90 9.32 13.89 13.81
N LEU A 91 8.67 13.00 13.06
CA LEU A 91 8.37 13.24 11.65
C LEU A 91 7.37 14.40 11.51
N PRO A 92 7.43 15.17 10.40
CA PRO A 92 6.39 16.13 10.08
C PRO A 92 5.01 15.46 10.05
N LEU A 93 3.94 16.24 10.15
CA LEU A 93 2.60 15.72 9.92
C LEU A 93 2.55 15.02 8.56
N TYR A 94 2.07 13.79 8.55
CA TYR A 94 1.94 12.98 7.34
C TYR A 94 0.52 12.45 7.21
N GLN A 95 0.13 12.18 5.99
CA GLN A 95 -1.18 11.63 5.66
C GLN A 95 -1.02 10.56 4.59
N LEU A 96 -2.05 9.75 4.41
CA LEU A 96 -2.10 8.77 3.35
C LEU A 96 -1.99 9.48 1.99
N GLU A 97 -1.06 9.04 1.16
CA GLU A 97 -0.86 9.60 -0.18
C GLU A 97 -2.12 9.45 -1.06
N GLN A 98 -2.24 10.31 -2.07
CA GLN A 98 -3.42 10.32 -2.97
C GLN A 98 -3.49 9.05 -3.84
N HIS A 99 -2.37 8.45 -4.15
CA HIS A 99 -2.27 7.28 -5.03
C HIS A 99 -2.13 5.98 -4.24
N THR A 100 -3.24 5.51 -3.68
CA THR A 100 -3.32 4.18 -3.08
C THR A 100 -3.92 3.22 -4.10
N ASN A 101 -3.29 2.08 -4.30
CA ASN A 101 -3.73 1.09 -5.28
C ASN A 101 -4.02 -0.26 -4.63
N LEU A 102 -5.01 -0.97 -5.17
CA LEU A 102 -5.06 -2.42 -5.09
C LEU A 102 -4.19 -2.98 -6.21
N GLN A 103 -3.30 -3.90 -5.89
CA GLN A 103 -2.40 -4.54 -6.84
C GLN A 103 -2.62 -6.04 -6.82
N LYS A 104 -2.85 -6.61 -7.99
CA LYS A 104 -2.97 -8.06 -8.17
C LYS A 104 -1.76 -8.57 -8.92
N TYR A 105 -1.16 -9.63 -8.38
CA TYR A 105 -0.07 -10.35 -8.96
C TYR A 105 -0.51 -11.79 -9.22
N GLU A 106 -0.30 -12.30 -10.44
CA GLU A 106 -0.41 -13.70 -10.74
C GLU A 106 0.91 -14.42 -10.38
N PRO A 107 0.90 -15.76 -10.22
CA PRO A 107 2.14 -16.50 -9.95
C PRO A 107 3.26 -16.15 -10.90
N GLY A 108 4.43 -15.77 -10.35
CA GLY A 108 5.60 -15.36 -11.13
C GLY A 108 5.65 -13.88 -11.51
N GLN A 109 4.59 -13.13 -11.23
CA GLN A 109 4.59 -11.67 -11.39
C GLN A 109 5.21 -10.98 -10.16
N GLY A 110 5.57 -9.71 -10.30
CA GLY A 110 6.13 -8.92 -9.21
C GLY A 110 6.80 -7.62 -9.64
N TYR A 111 7.32 -6.92 -8.68
CA TYR A 111 8.26 -5.81 -8.90
C TYR A 111 9.67 -6.41 -8.96
N LYS A 112 10.30 -6.40 -10.13
CA LYS A 112 11.48 -7.22 -10.44
C LYS A 112 12.81 -6.50 -10.24
N VAL A 113 12.77 -5.19 -9.95
CA VAL A 113 13.97 -4.37 -9.77
C VAL A 113 14.02 -3.75 -8.38
N TRP A 114 15.23 -3.60 -7.86
CA TRP A 114 15.44 -2.84 -6.64
C TRP A 114 15.10 -1.37 -6.87
N HIS A 115 14.32 -0.79 -5.99
CA HIS A 115 13.90 0.61 -6.06
C HIS A 115 13.73 1.19 -4.65
N PHE A 116 13.57 2.47 -4.58
CA PHE A 116 13.21 3.20 -3.37
C PHE A 116 12.02 4.13 -3.68
N GLU A 117 11.19 4.35 -2.67
CA GLU A 117 9.92 5.06 -2.84
C GLU A 117 10.06 6.58 -2.90
N ASP A 118 11.13 7.14 -2.34
CA ASP A 118 11.46 8.57 -2.43
C ASP A 118 12.64 8.75 -3.40
N ASP A 119 12.35 8.92 -4.67
CA ASP A 119 13.36 9.17 -5.70
C ASP A 119 13.89 10.62 -5.71
N GLY A 120 13.36 11.46 -4.82
CA GLY A 120 13.73 12.88 -4.73
C GLY A 120 13.36 13.71 -5.97
N ALA A 121 12.75 13.09 -6.98
CA ALA A 121 12.62 13.69 -8.30
C ALA A 121 11.54 14.77 -8.36
N LEU A 122 10.48 14.69 -7.58
CA LEU A 122 9.46 15.76 -7.54
C LEU A 122 8.71 15.75 -6.20
N PRO A 123 8.80 16.81 -5.40
CA PRO A 123 7.83 17.03 -4.34
C PRO A 123 6.48 17.35 -5.01
N ILE A 124 5.52 16.42 -4.94
CA ILE A 124 4.13 16.78 -5.19
C ILE A 124 3.73 17.73 -4.05
N GLY A 125 3.82 19.04 -4.34
CA GLY A 125 3.45 20.07 -3.36
C GLY A 125 4.28 20.07 -2.06
N ASN A 126 5.60 19.84 -2.10
CA ASN A 126 6.49 19.72 -0.94
C ASN A 126 6.27 18.48 -0.04
N ALA A 127 5.49 17.51 -0.48
CA ALA A 127 5.30 16.27 0.24
C ALA A 127 6.40 15.26 -0.13
N ARG A 128 6.91 14.53 0.88
CA ARG A 128 7.82 13.39 0.71
C ARG A 128 7.18 12.14 1.29
N ARG A 129 7.52 10.99 0.72
CA ARG A 129 7.14 9.70 1.30
C ARG A 129 7.99 9.43 2.53
N LEU A 130 7.39 9.48 3.70
CA LEU A 130 8.07 9.27 4.98
C LEU A 130 7.96 7.82 5.44
N LEU A 131 6.82 7.18 5.18
CA LEU A 131 6.54 5.79 5.50
C LEU A 131 5.94 5.10 4.29
N VAL A 132 6.28 3.85 4.11
CA VAL A 132 5.66 2.97 3.11
C VAL A 132 4.85 1.93 3.85
N PHE A 133 3.66 1.64 3.37
CA PHE A 133 2.84 0.55 3.88
C PHE A 133 2.46 -0.40 2.75
N MET A 134 2.33 -1.65 3.12
CA MET A 134 1.84 -2.71 2.25
C MET A 134 0.92 -3.61 3.07
N THR A 135 -0.17 -4.06 2.48
CA THR A 135 -1.07 -5.02 3.10
C THR A 135 -1.28 -6.17 2.12
N TYR A 136 -0.85 -7.35 2.52
CA TYR A 136 -1.19 -8.59 1.82
C TYR A 136 -2.63 -8.95 2.18
N LEU A 137 -3.49 -9.09 1.16
CA LEU A 137 -4.92 -9.32 1.35
C LEU A 137 -5.26 -10.81 1.40
N ASN A 138 -4.36 -11.65 0.95
CA ASN A 138 -4.43 -13.12 1.00
C ASN A 138 -3.06 -13.69 1.33
N ASP A 139 -3.03 -14.97 1.64
CA ASP A 139 -1.78 -15.69 1.81
C ASP A 139 -1.00 -15.73 0.49
N VAL A 140 0.30 -15.60 0.60
CA VAL A 140 1.26 -15.69 -0.51
C VAL A 140 2.29 -16.75 -0.18
N ASP A 141 2.54 -17.66 -1.13
CA ASP A 141 3.53 -18.73 -1.03
C ASP A 141 4.95 -18.24 -1.33
#